data_cf2f28afa07e789ae99755f6b9599ca7
#
_entry.id   cf2f28afa07e789ae99755f6b9599ca7
#
_cell.length_a   1.000
_cell.length_b   1.000
_cell.length_c   1.000
_cell.angle_alpha   90.00
_cell.angle_beta   90.00
_cell.angle_gamma   90.00
#
_symmetry.space_group_name_H-M   'P 1'
#
loop_
_entity.id
_entity.type
_entity.pdbx_description
1 polymer ?
#
loop_
_entity_poly.entity_id
_entity_poly.type
_entity_poly.pdbx_seq_one_letter_code
_entity_poly.pdbx_strand_id
1 'polypeptide(L)'
;MSYYREPTYLISFMFRRILVPIDGSASSLKALDIALDFAKRYGSKLTALVVNDKTINVEEVSGEVSSRARKSGIEVVLKIKDVRNPNESVVSKVLEEISEGSYDLVILGARGRTLSEDLLIGSTALSIIINSPVSCLVVR
;
A
#
# COMPACT_ATOMS: atom_id res chain seq x y z
N MET A 1 11.33 -25.68 23.83
CA MET A 1 9.97 -25.31 23.66
C MET A 1 9.71 -24.81 22.25
N SER A 2 8.92 -25.51 21.55
CA SER A 2 8.64 -25.19 20.16
C SER A 2 7.74 -23.96 19.99
N TYR A 3 7.04 -23.57 21.01
CA TYR A 3 6.08 -22.48 20.90
C TYR A 3 6.73 -21.11 20.68
N TYR A 4 8.05 -20.99 20.81
CA TYR A 4 8.71 -19.73 20.49
C TYR A 4 8.59 -19.34 19.03
N ARG A 5 8.29 -20.29 18.17
CA ARG A 5 8.05 -19.99 16.75
C ARG A 5 6.63 -19.53 16.52
N GLU A 6 5.74 -19.86 17.43
CA GLU A 6 4.32 -19.60 17.26
C GLU A 6 3.98 -18.11 17.19
N PRO A 7 4.57 -17.22 18.00
CA PRO A 7 4.26 -15.80 17.86
C PRO A 7 4.55 -15.26 16.47
N THR A 8 5.71 -15.59 15.90
CA THR A 8 6.07 -15.17 14.56
C THR A 8 5.16 -15.80 13.52
N TYR A 9 4.84 -17.07 13.69
CA TYR A 9 3.95 -17.79 12.81
C TYR A 9 2.54 -17.19 12.84
N LEU A 10 2.02 -16.87 14.01
CA LEU A 10 0.70 -16.25 14.16
C LEU A 10 0.65 -14.85 13.56
N ILE A 11 1.69 -14.05 13.73
CA ILE A 11 1.78 -12.72 13.13
C ILE A 11 1.80 -12.85 11.60
N SER A 12 2.60 -13.76 11.09
CA SER A 12 2.65 -14.05 9.66
C SER A 12 1.29 -14.46 9.12
N PHE A 13 0.53 -15.24 9.91
CA PHE A 13 -0.82 -15.63 9.55
C PHE A 13 -1.78 -14.44 9.53
N MET A 14 -1.62 -13.49 10.46
CA MET A 14 -2.49 -12.32 10.59
C MET A 14 -2.25 -11.28 9.50
N PHE A 15 -1.00 -11.11 9.06
CA PHE A 15 -0.65 -10.10 8.05
C PHE A 15 -0.08 -10.78 6.81
N ARG A 16 -0.88 -11.66 6.21
CA ARG A 16 -0.42 -12.47 5.09
C ARG A 16 -0.44 -11.75 3.77
N ARG A 17 -1.40 -10.87 3.56
CA ARG A 17 -1.59 -10.20 2.27
C ARG A 17 -1.79 -8.72 2.49
N ILE A 18 -0.81 -7.96 2.08
CA ILE A 18 -0.75 -6.52 2.32
C ILE A 18 -0.87 -5.77 1.00
N LEU A 19 -1.75 -4.79 0.97
CA LEU A 19 -1.89 -3.85 -0.14
C LEU A 19 -1.23 -2.53 0.22
N VAL A 20 -0.42 -2.01 -0.71
CA VAL A 20 0.23 -0.72 -0.54
C VAL A 20 -0.11 0.16 -1.73
N PRO A 21 -1.03 1.12 -1.58
CA PRO A 21 -1.27 2.11 -2.62
C PRO A 21 -0.07 3.07 -2.73
N ILE A 22 0.43 3.28 -3.93
CA ILE A 22 1.63 4.09 -4.17
C ILE A 22 1.31 5.16 -5.21
N ASP A 23 1.56 6.42 -4.87
CA ASP A 23 1.39 7.55 -5.78
C ASP A 23 2.69 8.30 -6.06
N GLY A 24 3.80 7.80 -5.55
CA GLY A 24 5.12 8.43 -5.69
C GLY A 24 5.42 9.48 -4.64
N SER A 25 4.48 9.80 -3.75
CA SER A 25 4.73 10.73 -2.65
C SER A 25 5.71 10.12 -1.65
N ALA A 26 6.37 10.99 -0.89
CA ALA A 26 7.34 10.54 0.12
C ALA A 26 6.70 9.60 1.14
N SER A 27 5.48 9.90 1.60
CA SER A 27 4.81 9.03 2.58
C SER A 27 4.37 7.70 1.97
N SER A 28 3.97 7.66 0.70
CA SER A 28 3.61 6.39 0.06
C SER A 28 4.84 5.50 -0.13
N LEU A 29 5.98 6.08 -0.47
CA LEU A 29 7.23 5.33 -0.59
C LEU A 29 7.72 4.83 0.77
N LYS A 30 7.55 5.63 1.80
CA LYS A 30 7.84 5.20 3.17
C LYS A 30 6.91 4.07 3.61
N ALA A 31 5.64 4.14 3.22
CA ALA A 31 4.69 3.04 3.46
C ALA A 31 5.16 1.75 2.79
N LEU A 32 5.67 1.85 1.56
CA LEU A 32 6.24 0.68 0.88
C LEU A 32 7.42 0.11 1.64
N ASP A 33 8.32 0.95 2.13
CA ASP A 33 9.49 0.49 2.90
C ASP A 33 9.06 -0.25 4.17
N ILE A 34 8.05 0.25 4.86
CA ILE A 34 7.50 -0.43 6.04
C ILE A 34 6.88 -1.77 5.66
N ALA A 35 6.14 -1.81 4.54
CA ALA A 35 5.57 -3.07 4.06
C ALA A 35 6.64 -4.09 3.69
N LEU A 36 7.73 -3.64 3.07
CA LEU A 36 8.86 -4.51 2.76
C LEU A 36 9.48 -5.09 4.03
N ASP A 37 9.59 -4.28 5.08
CA ASP A 37 10.08 -4.75 6.37
C ASP A 37 9.13 -5.78 6.99
N PHE A 38 7.80 -5.56 6.87
CA PHE A 38 6.81 -6.54 7.31
C PHE A 38 6.98 -7.87 6.57
N ALA A 39 7.16 -7.81 5.26
CA ALA A 39 7.36 -9.02 4.45
C ALA A 39 8.60 -9.79 4.87
N LYS A 40 9.69 -9.06 5.16
CA LYS A 40 10.93 -9.68 5.65
C LYS A 40 10.72 -10.40 6.98
N ARG A 41 10.00 -9.77 7.90
CA ARG A 41 9.82 -10.29 9.26
C ARG A 41 8.78 -11.38 9.34
N TYR A 42 7.70 -11.27 8.59
CA TYR A 42 6.51 -12.11 8.77
C TYR A 42 6.17 -12.96 7.56
N GLY A 43 6.90 -12.81 6.46
CA GLY A 43 6.60 -13.55 5.24
C GLY A 43 5.36 -13.08 4.51
N SER A 44 4.93 -11.84 4.76
CA SER A 44 3.75 -11.28 4.11
C SER A 44 3.93 -11.17 2.61
N LYS A 45 2.85 -11.36 1.86
CA LYS A 45 2.82 -11.13 0.42
C LYS A 45 2.38 -9.70 0.16
N LEU A 46 3.15 -8.99 -0.63
CA LEU A 46 2.90 -7.58 -0.91
C LEU A 46 2.37 -7.36 -2.30
N THR A 47 1.37 -6.51 -2.40
CA THR A 47 0.91 -5.94 -3.67
C THR A 47 1.02 -4.43 -3.58
N ALA A 48 1.77 -3.84 -4.50
CA ALA A 48 1.81 -2.40 -4.67
C ALA A 48 0.80 -2.03 -5.76
N LEU A 49 -0.07 -1.09 -5.47
CA LEU A 49 -1.10 -0.62 -6.40
C LEU A 49 -0.79 0.81 -6.82
N VAL A 50 -0.59 1.01 -8.11
CA VAL A 50 -0.44 2.33 -8.70
C VAL A 50 -1.73 2.63 -9.45
N VAL A 51 -2.40 3.72 -9.08
CA VAL A 51 -3.62 4.15 -9.77
C VAL A 51 -3.24 5.28 -10.72
N ASN A 52 -3.44 5.04 -12.00
CA ASN A 52 -3.18 6.04 -13.04
C ASN A 52 -4.40 6.96 -13.15
N ASP A 53 -4.30 8.13 -12.58
CA ASP A 53 -5.32 9.17 -12.68
C ASP A 53 -4.93 10.27 -13.69
N LYS A 54 -3.89 9.99 -14.50
CA LYS A 54 -3.30 10.88 -15.49
C LYS A 54 -2.52 12.05 -14.94
N THR A 55 -2.34 12.12 -13.61
CA THR A 55 -1.53 13.15 -12.97
C THR A 55 -0.16 12.64 -12.54
N ILE A 56 0.05 11.32 -12.57
CA ILE A 56 1.30 10.70 -12.15
C ILE A 56 2.03 10.09 -13.36
N ASN A 57 3.34 9.95 -13.21
CA ASN A 57 4.15 9.18 -14.15
C ASN A 57 4.21 7.74 -13.67
N VAL A 58 3.36 6.88 -14.27
CA VAL A 58 3.23 5.48 -13.85
C VAL A 58 4.55 4.72 -13.97
N GLU A 59 5.31 4.98 -15.05
CA GLU A 59 6.59 4.29 -15.26
C GLU A 59 7.61 4.65 -14.18
N GLU A 60 7.67 5.92 -13.81
CA GLU A 60 8.58 6.39 -12.76
C GLU A 60 8.21 5.80 -11.41
N VAL A 61 6.93 5.84 -11.05
CA VAL A 61 6.45 5.28 -9.79
C VAL A 61 6.68 3.77 -9.74
N SER A 62 6.36 3.08 -10.82
CA SER A 62 6.58 1.63 -10.93
C SER A 62 8.06 1.27 -10.83
N GLY A 63 8.92 2.07 -11.44
CA GLY A 63 10.37 1.89 -11.34
C GLY A 63 10.88 2.06 -9.91
N GLU A 64 10.32 3.01 -9.18
CA GLU A 64 10.67 3.22 -7.77
C GLU A 64 10.27 2.02 -6.91
N VAL A 65 9.07 1.47 -7.14
CA VAL A 65 8.60 0.27 -6.46
C VAL A 65 9.53 -0.90 -6.74
N SER A 66 9.86 -1.13 -7.99
CA SER A 66 10.73 -2.25 -8.40
C SER A 66 12.13 -2.12 -7.82
N SER A 67 12.67 -0.90 -7.79
CA SER A 67 13.99 -0.63 -7.23
C SER A 67 14.04 -0.96 -5.74
N ARG A 68 13.05 -0.51 -4.99
CA ARG A 68 12.99 -0.76 -3.54
C ARG A 68 12.77 -2.23 -3.22
N ALA A 69 11.92 -2.90 -3.98
CA ALA A 69 11.71 -4.34 -3.83
C ALA A 69 12.99 -5.11 -4.07
N ARG A 70 13.71 -4.79 -5.14
CA ARG A 70 14.97 -5.46 -5.48
C ARG A 70 16.02 -5.26 -4.40
N LYS A 71 16.17 -4.05 -3.88
CA LYS A 71 17.12 -3.74 -2.83
C LYS A 71 16.84 -4.49 -1.53
N SER A 72 15.56 -4.72 -1.24
CA SER A 72 15.17 -5.44 -0.03
C SER A 72 15.15 -6.95 -0.20
N GLY A 73 15.23 -7.44 -1.43
CA GLY A 73 15.17 -8.87 -1.72
C GLY A 73 13.76 -9.45 -1.56
N ILE A 74 12.74 -8.61 -1.57
CA ILE A 74 11.35 -9.03 -1.40
C ILE A 74 10.63 -8.94 -2.74
N GLU A 75 9.87 -9.97 -3.07
CA GLU A 75 9.02 -9.98 -4.25
C GLU A 75 7.76 -9.17 -3.99
N VAL A 76 7.45 -8.24 -4.88
CA VAL A 76 6.27 -7.40 -4.80
C VAL A 76 5.48 -7.54 -6.08
N VAL A 77 4.19 -7.84 -5.96
CA VAL A 77 3.29 -7.83 -7.11
C VAL A 77 2.92 -6.38 -7.38
N LEU A 78 3.16 -5.93 -8.60
CA LEU A 78 2.80 -4.58 -9.01
C LEU A 78 1.50 -4.64 -9.82
N LYS A 79 0.49 -3.90 -9.37
CA LYS A 79 -0.77 -3.75 -10.10
C LYS A 79 -0.95 -2.29 -10.48
N ILE A 80 -1.48 -2.08 -11.68
CA ILE A 80 -1.80 -0.75 -12.18
C ILE A 80 -3.28 -0.73 -12.54
N LYS A 81 -3.99 0.24 -12.01
CA LYS A 81 -5.39 0.49 -12.36
C LYS A 81 -5.53 1.88 -12.93
N ASP A 82 -6.42 2.04 -13.89
CA ASP A 82 -6.67 3.31 -14.55
C ASP A 82 -8.00 3.92 -14.11
N VAL A 83 -7.97 5.23 -13.86
CA VAL A 83 -9.20 6.02 -13.74
C VAL A 83 -9.63 6.39 -15.15
N ARG A 84 -10.75 5.86 -15.61
CA ARG A 84 -11.17 5.96 -17.02
C ARG A 84 -12.30 6.91 -17.28
N ASN A 85 -13.07 7.25 -16.26
CA ASN A 85 -14.24 8.10 -16.42
C ASN A 85 -14.48 8.94 -15.17
N PRO A 86 -15.34 9.98 -15.25
CA PRO A 86 -15.56 10.90 -14.12
C PRO A 86 -16.15 10.26 -12.86
N ASN A 87 -16.74 9.07 -12.98
CA ASN A 87 -17.31 8.37 -11.82
C ASN A 87 -16.28 7.61 -11.03
N GLU A 88 -15.06 7.47 -11.56
CA GLU A 88 -13.97 6.76 -10.92
C GLU A 88 -12.99 7.75 -10.28
N SER A 89 -12.29 7.28 -9.27
CA SER A 89 -11.29 8.05 -8.57
C SER A 89 -10.18 7.14 -8.07
N VAL A 90 -9.09 7.73 -7.58
CA VAL A 90 -8.04 6.95 -6.93
C VAL A 90 -8.63 6.15 -5.77
N VAL A 91 -9.47 6.78 -4.94
CA VAL A 91 -10.12 6.11 -3.80
C VAL A 91 -10.94 4.92 -4.27
N SER A 92 -11.78 5.11 -5.30
CA SER A 92 -12.63 4.03 -5.79
C SER A 92 -11.82 2.85 -6.31
N LYS A 93 -10.70 3.11 -6.96
CA LYS A 93 -9.83 2.04 -7.48
C LYS A 93 -9.10 1.29 -6.38
N VAL A 94 -8.68 1.99 -5.33
CA VAL A 94 -8.06 1.34 -4.17
C VAL A 94 -9.08 0.46 -3.45
N LEU A 95 -10.29 0.97 -3.21
CA LEU A 95 -11.35 0.20 -2.55
C LEU A 95 -11.78 -1.01 -3.39
N GLU A 96 -11.83 -0.85 -4.71
CA GLU A 96 -12.09 -1.95 -5.63
C GLU A 96 -11.05 -3.06 -5.46
N GLU A 97 -9.77 -2.70 -5.44
CA GLU A 97 -8.70 -3.68 -5.26
C GLU A 97 -8.79 -4.36 -3.89
N ILE A 98 -9.12 -3.62 -2.84
CA ILE A 98 -9.30 -4.19 -1.50
C ILE A 98 -10.40 -5.26 -1.52
N SER A 99 -11.51 -4.99 -2.19
CA SER A 99 -12.62 -5.94 -2.24
C SER A 99 -12.33 -7.16 -3.11
N GLU A 100 -11.51 -7.02 -4.14
CA GLU A 100 -11.18 -8.09 -5.06
C GLU A 100 -10.03 -8.98 -4.59
N GLY A 101 -9.09 -8.42 -3.83
CA GLY A 101 -7.80 -9.03 -3.61
C GLY A 101 -7.62 -9.83 -2.33
N SER A 102 -8.60 -9.90 -1.46
CA SER A 102 -8.52 -10.65 -0.20
C SER A 102 -7.34 -10.24 0.68
N TYR A 103 -7.12 -8.94 0.82
CA TYR A 103 -6.09 -8.38 1.70
C TYR A 103 -6.54 -8.37 3.15
N ASP A 104 -5.58 -8.44 4.08
CA ASP A 104 -5.87 -8.32 5.51
C ASP A 104 -5.22 -7.08 6.13
N LEU A 105 -4.46 -6.32 5.36
CA LEU A 105 -3.88 -5.07 5.82
C LEU A 105 -3.64 -4.16 4.62
N VAL A 106 -3.90 -2.88 4.80
CA VAL A 106 -3.51 -1.82 3.85
C VAL A 106 -2.51 -0.93 4.57
N ILE A 107 -1.34 -0.72 3.99
CA ILE A 107 -0.34 0.22 4.50
C ILE A 107 -0.29 1.37 3.51
N LEU A 108 -0.62 2.57 3.96
CA LEU A 108 -0.73 3.72 3.07
C LEU A 108 -0.08 4.96 3.67
N GLY A 109 0.36 5.84 2.79
CA GLY A 109 0.90 7.13 3.18
C GLY A 109 -0.22 8.06 3.66
N ALA A 110 0.05 8.83 4.70
CA ALA A 110 -0.91 9.77 5.25
C ALA A 110 -1.19 10.94 4.32
N ARG A 111 -0.21 11.32 3.47
CA ARG A 111 -0.28 12.52 2.63
C ARG A 111 0.03 12.13 1.20
N GLY A 112 -0.74 12.69 0.27
CA GLY A 112 -0.51 12.49 -1.14
C GLY A 112 0.57 13.42 -1.69
N ARG A 113 0.61 13.52 -3.01
CA ARG A 113 1.57 14.36 -3.73
C ARG A 113 1.29 15.84 -3.56
N THR A 114 0.04 16.21 -3.32
CA THR A 114 -0.35 17.59 -3.07
C THR A 114 -0.19 17.87 -1.58
N LEU A 115 0.79 18.67 -1.23
CA LEU A 115 1.08 18.98 0.15
C LEU A 115 0.28 20.18 0.62
N SER A 116 -0.49 19.98 1.68
CA SER A 116 -1.00 21.07 2.49
C SER A 116 -0.36 20.91 3.87
N GLU A 117 0.39 21.92 4.29
CA GLU A 117 1.09 21.88 5.57
C GLU A 117 0.13 21.81 6.76
N ASP A 118 -1.10 22.28 6.55
CA ASP A 118 -2.11 22.31 7.60
C ASP A 118 -2.79 20.97 7.84
N LEU A 119 -2.59 19.99 6.95
CA LEU A 119 -3.25 18.69 7.05
C LEU A 119 -2.27 17.62 7.50
N LEU A 120 -2.64 16.91 8.56
CA LEU A 120 -1.89 15.74 9.04
C LEU A 120 -2.16 14.50 8.18
N ILE A 121 -3.33 14.46 7.54
CA ILE A 121 -3.72 13.36 6.68
C ILE A 121 -4.42 13.93 5.44
N GLY A 122 -4.09 13.38 4.27
CA GLY A 122 -4.71 13.80 3.02
C GLY A 122 -6.11 13.22 2.85
N SER A 123 -6.89 13.84 1.96
CA SER A 123 -8.28 13.43 1.71
C SER A 123 -8.38 12.02 1.13
N THR A 124 -7.45 11.64 0.26
CA THR A 124 -7.42 10.30 -0.33
C THR A 124 -7.21 9.24 0.76
N ALA A 125 -6.20 9.42 1.61
CA ALA A 125 -5.91 8.50 2.69
C ALA A 125 -7.08 8.42 3.67
N LEU A 126 -7.64 9.56 4.05
CA LEU A 126 -8.79 9.60 4.96
C LEU A 126 -9.98 8.83 4.38
N SER A 127 -10.29 9.04 3.11
CA SER A 127 -11.40 8.34 2.45
C SER A 127 -11.19 6.83 2.40
N ILE A 128 -9.97 6.39 2.14
CA ILE A 128 -9.63 4.96 2.14
C ILE A 128 -9.83 4.38 3.53
N ILE A 129 -9.31 5.04 4.56
CA ILE A 129 -9.42 4.56 5.95
C ILE A 129 -10.87 4.42 6.37
N ILE A 130 -11.68 5.43 6.08
CA ILE A 130 -13.09 5.44 6.48
C ILE A 130 -13.87 4.32 5.80
N ASN A 131 -13.56 4.02 4.55
CA ASN A 131 -14.34 3.09 3.75
C ASN A 131 -13.73 1.69 3.63
N SER A 132 -12.52 1.48 4.13
CA SER A 132 -11.86 0.17 4.03
C SER A 132 -12.50 -0.84 4.97
N PRO A 133 -12.84 -2.05 4.45
CA PRO A 133 -13.30 -3.15 5.31
C PRO A 133 -12.17 -3.87 6.02
N VAL A 134 -10.91 -3.54 5.73
CA VAL A 134 -9.74 -4.18 6.34
C VAL A 134 -8.93 -3.16 7.12
N SER A 135 -8.07 -3.66 8.00
CA SER A 135 -7.21 -2.82 8.84
C SER A 135 -6.28 -1.95 8.00
N CYS A 136 -6.02 -0.75 8.47
CA CYS A 136 -5.13 0.20 7.80
C CYS A 136 -4.02 0.66 8.75
N LEU A 137 -2.80 0.67 8.23
CA LEU A 137 -1.66 1.31 8.88
C LEU A 137 -1.32 2.57 8.10
N VAL A 138 -1.35 3.70 8.76
CA VAL A 138 -1.13 4.99 8.12
C VAL A 138 0.27 5.49 8.45
N VAL A 139 1.05 5.80 7.42
CA VAL A 139 2.45 6.20 7.53
C VAL A 139 2.59 7.68 7.19
N ARG A 140 3.23 8.41 8.08
CA ARG A 140 3.48 9.84 7.92
C ARG A 140 4.84 10.15 7.31
#